data_2ae9a6d0c3b85f03a106283b0f31ac5c
#
_entry.id   2ae9a6d0c3b85f03a106283b0f31ac5c
#
_cell.length_a   1.000
_cell.length_b   1.000
_cell.length_c   1.000
_cell.angle_alpha   90.00
_cell.angle_beta   90.00
_cell.angle_gamma   90.00
#
_symmetry.space_group_name_H-M   'P 1'
#
loop_
_entity.id
_entity.type
_entity.pdbx_description
1 polymer ?
#
loop_
_entity_poly.entity_id
_entity_poly.type
_entity_poly.pdbx_seq_one_letter_code
_entity_poly.pdbx_strand_id
1 'polypeptide(L)'
;MKFITIAEWEFKETLKSKKFLIIFCLQISMLFLMIFVFNAFAVNIQSDKGVSITPSLSGFASLDIDDQGHLFTKYINPSLINVQSSDYNNSLQNLNNGEITGFVQVPSDSLNSIRNIDTINVKLYLDYNDPKRSVIRDEVNSTVNIMATAISNSWINSLIPQNTTQIAVNQQSTGQSLQIQILTNAMLAILLFLPLFFFGNMIIDSVVGEKERKTGEILMAMPISPSQIILGKILAVEGVIAIQIAFWMIILFIMGFKFADPILIYILVIITALPILGVTTIISAYSKNYKEAGIGITISYIGVVGVLIIPALTYLSIKSLASNISPMTMVMRIFSGETIPFWQYFIPIVFIFLVTILTYWISIKLFERDDIFFGPRPRLIRLFLELIRFKKNVK
;
A
#
# COMPACT_ATOMS: atom_id res chain seq x y z
N MET A 1 5.50 -29.32 -21.53
CA MET A 1 5.69 -28.99 -20.11
C MET A 1 4.40 -29.31 -19.36
N LYS A 2 4.34 -30.42 -18.59
CA LYS A 2 3.10 -30.95 -18.01
C LYS A 2 2.40 -30.00 -17.02
N PHE A 3 3.15 -29.17 -16.27
CA PHE A 3 2.56 -28.24 -15.29
C PHE A 3 1.75 -27.08 -15.95
N ILE A 4 2.16 -26.63 -17.14
CA ILE A 4 1.41 -25.59 -17.88
C ILE A 4 0.05 -26.13 -18.34
N THR A 5 0.01 -27.39 -18.77
CA THR A 5 -1.24 -28.05 -19.19
C THR A 5 -2.20 -28.18 -18.00
N ILE A 6 -1.67 -28.53 -16.81
CA ILE A 6 -2.46 -28.57 -15.57
C ILE A 6 -2.97 -27.16 -15.23
N ALA A 7 -2.09 -26.15 -15.30
CA ALA A 7 -2.46 -24.76 -15.02
C ALA A 7 -3.58 -24.28 -15.96
N GLU A 8 -3.48 -24.55 -17.25
CA GLU A 8 -4.47 -24.17 -18.24
C GLU A 8 -5.82 -24.85 -18.00
N TRP A 9 -5.80 -26.12 -17.65
CA TRP A 9 -7.01 -26.87 -17.36
C TRP A 9 -7.70 -26.37 -16.11
N GLU A 10 -6.96 -26.27 -14.99
CA GLU A 10 -7.45 -25.74 -13.70
C GLU A 10 -7.96 -24.29 -13.84
N PHE A 11 -7.26 -23.46 -14.59
CA PHE A 11 -7.67 -22.10 -14.85
C PHE A 11 -9.00 -22.01 -15.59
N LYS A 12 -9.17 -22.80 -16.66
CA LYS A 12 -10.42 -22.85 -17.42
C LYS A 12 -11.58 -23.39 -16.59
N GLU A 13 -11.33 -24.41 -15.76
CA GLU A 13 -12.34 -24.97 -14.86
C GLU A 13 -12.74 -23.95 -13.79
N THR A 14 -11.77 -23.26 -13.21
CA THR A 14 -11.98 -22.21 -12.22
C THR A 14 -12.84 -21.09 -12.77
N LEU A 15 -12.52 -20.56 -13.95
CA LEU A 15 -13.28 -19.46 -14.57
C LEU A 15 -14.74 -19.84 -14.88
N LYS A 16 -15.00 -21.12 -15.18
CA LYS A 16 -16.36 -21.64 -15.45
C LYS A 16 -17.13 -21.98 -14.18
N SER A 17 -16.48 -22.01 -13.03
CA SER A 17 -17.12 -22.42 -11.78
C SER A 17 -18.09 -21.36 -11.27
N LYS A 18 -19.28 -21.79 -10.83
CA LYS A 18 -20.28 -20.89 -10.20
C LYS A 18 -19.70 -20.22 -8.94
N LYS A 19 -18.84 -20.91 -8.19
CA LYS A 19 -18.18 -20.37 -7.00
C LYS A 19 -17.29 -19.17 -7.35
N PHE A 20 -16.51 -19.28 -8.41
CA PHE A 20 -15.68 -18.18 -8.89
C PHE A 20 -16.53 -16.96 -9.25
N LEU A 21 -17.59 -17.15 -10.03
CA LEU A 21 -18.47 -16.04 -10.43
C LEU A 21 -19.09 -15.33 -9.22
N ILE A 22 -19.52 -16.08 -8.21
CA ILE A 22 -20.07 -15.51 -6.97
C ILE A 22 -19.00 -14.70 -6.23
N ILE A 23 -17.80 -15.26 -6.03
CA ILE A 23 -16.71 -14.58 -5.36
C ILE A 23 -16.30 -13.32 -6.13
N PHE A 24 -16.21 -13.41 -7.46
CA PHE A 24 -15.86 -12.30 -8.33
C PHE A 24 -16.89 -11.15 -8.23
N CYS A 25 -18.19 -11.45 -8.33
CA CYS A 25 -19.25 -10.45 -8.18
C CYS A 25 -19.25 -9.84 -6.77
N LEU A 26 -19.05 -10.66 -5.74
CA LEU A 26 -18.97 -10.19 -4.36
C LEU A 26 -17.80 -9.23 -4.16
N GLN A 27 -16.64 -9.53 -4.72
CA GLN A 27 -15.46 -8.66 -4.65
C GLN A 27 -15.66 -7.34 -5.39
N ILE A 28 -16.31 -7.35 -6.56
CA ILE A 28 -16.67 -6.12 -7.28
C ILE A 28 -17.63 -5.27 -6.44
N SER A 29 -18.66 -5.91 -5.87
CA SER A 29 -19.59 -5.22 -4.95
C SER A 29 -18.86 -4.61 -3.75
N MET A 30 -17.91 -5.34 -3.17
CA MET A 30 -17.10 -4.87 -2.06
C MET A 30 -16.18 -3.69 -2.48
N LEU A 31 -15.61 -3.71 -3.68
CA LEU A 31 -14.84 -2.59 -4.24
C LEU A 31 -15.70 -1.32 -4.27
N PHE A 32 -16.89 -1.39 -4.86
CA PHE A 32 -17.80 -0.24 -4.95
C PHE A 32 -18.22 0.25 -3.56
N LEU A 33 -18.54 -0.66 -2.65
CA LEU A 33 -18.91 -0.32 -1.28
C LEU A 33 -17.77 0.40 -0.55
N MET A 34 -16.54 -0.09 -0.67
CA MET A 34 -15.38 0.56 -0.04
C MET A 34 -15.11 1.95 -0.62
N ILE A 35 -15.22 2.12 -1.94
CA ILE A 35 -15.07 3.42 -2.58
C ILE A 35 -16.19 4.38 -2.12
N PHE A 36 -17.43 3.89 -2.02
CA PHE A 36 -18.56 4.68 -1.55
C PHE A 36 -18.34 5.15 -0.10
N VAL A 37 -17.99 4.23 0.80
CA VAL A 37 -17.68 4.55 2.21
C VAL A 37 -16.52 5.54 2.29
N PHE A 38 -15.47 5.35 1.49
CA PHE A 38 -14.35 6.27 1.48
C PHE A 38 -14.74 7.66 1.00
N ASN A 39 -15.50 7.77 -0.09
CA ASN A 39 -15.97 9.07 -0.59
C ASN A 39 -16.86 9.78 0.44
N ALA A 40 -17.77 9.05 1.10
CA ALA A 40 -18.59 9.61 2.17
C ALA A 40 -17.71 10.12 3.34
N PHE A 41 -16.66 9.40 3.68
CA PHE A 41 -15.70 9.80 4.72
C PHE A 41 -14.87 11.02 4.27
N ALA A 42 -14.38 11.04 3.02
CA ALA A 42 -13.60 12.15 2.47
C ALA A 42 -14.40 13.46 2.42
N VAL A 43 -15.70 13.40 2.06
CA VAL A 43 -16.59 14.56 2.08
C VAL A 43 -16.77 15.12 3.49
N ASN A 44 -16.88 14.26 4.51
CA ASN A 44 -16.99 14.71 5.90
C ASN A 44 -15.71 15.36 6.42
N ILE A 45 -14.54 14.94 5.93
CA ILE A 45 -13.26 15.57 6.26
C ILE A 45 -13.12 16.95 5.60
N GLN A 46 -13.62 17.09 4.37
CA GLN A 46 -13.54 18.33 3.59
C GLN A 46 -14.53 19.39 4.06
N SER A 47 -15.59 19.01 4.76
CA SER A 47 -16.51 19.95 5.40
C SER A 47 -15.80 20.61 6.59
N ASP A 48 -15.72 21.95 6.60
CA ASP A 48 -15.02 22.87 7.51
C ASP A 48 -15.25 22.70 9.03
N LYS A 49 -15.88 21.64 9.45
CA LYS A 49 -16.04 21.31 10.86
C LYS A 49 -14.88 20.42 11.32
N GLY A 50 -13.73 21.05 11.48
CA GLY A 50 -12.52 20.56 12.18
C GLY A 50 -12.55 19.18 12.82
N VAL A 51 -12.87 18.14 12.06
CA VAL A 51 -12.65 16.76 12.49
C VAL A 51 -11.15 16.52 12.33
N SER A 52 -10.44 16.69 13.45
CA SER A 52 -9.07 16.21 13.54
C SER A 52 -9.07 14.71 13.26
N ILE A 53 -8.66 14.33 12.05
CA ILE A 53 -8.48 12.93 11.69
C ILE A 53 -7.35 12.43 12.56
N THR A 54 -7.72 11.72 13.59
CA THR A 54 -6.84 10.98 14.50
C THR A 54 -5.59 11.74 15.00
N PRO A 55 -5.35 11.78 16.29
CA PRO A 55 -4.10 12.30 16.89
C PRO A 55 -2.83 11.68 16.31
N SER A 56 -2.95 10.54 15.62
CA SER A 56 -1.86 9.78 15.01
C SER A 56 -1.29 10.38 13.71
N LEU A 57 -1.98 11.33 13.06
CA LEU A 57 -1.47 12.02 11.88
C LEU A 57 -0.98 13.45 12.17
N SER A 58 -1.24 13.97 13.37
CA SER A 58 -0.63 15.23 13.81
C SER A 58 0.88 15.03 13.98
N GLY A 59 1.68 15.87 13.31
CA GLY A 59 3.15 15.73 13.34
C GLY A 59 3.70 14.69 12.34
N PHE A 60 2.96 14.40 11.28
CA PHE A 60 3.39 13.49 10.21
C PHE A 60 4.75 13.85 9.61
N ALA A 61 5.03 15.14 9.44
CA ALA A 61 6.31 15.66 8.99
C ALA A 61 6.75 16.82 9.88
N SER A 62 8.06 17.02 10.03
CA SER A 62 8.63 18.09 10.82
C SER A 62 9.13 19.21 9.91
N LEU A 63 8.73 20.44 10.18
CA LEU A 63 9.12 21.63 9.45
C LEU A 63 9.65 22.68 10.41
N ASP A 64 10.90 23.08 10.23
CA ASP A 64 11.44 24.24 10.89
C ASP A 64 11.14 25.50 10.07
N ILE A 65 10.87 26.61 10.75
CA ILE A 65 10.58 27.90 10.11
C ILE A 65 11.43 28.98 10.76
N ASP A 66 12.26 29.64 9.94
CA ASP A 66 12.92 30.90 10.28
C ASP A 66 12.06 32.05 9.71
N ASP A 67 11.18 32.57 10.55
CA ASP A 67 10.22 33.62 10.21
C ASP A 67 10.14 34.65 11.35
N GLN A 68 11.09 35.57 11.36
CA GLN A 68 11.15 36.65 12.36
C GLN A 68 9.93 37.59 12.35
N GLY A 69 9.22 37.66 11.22
CA GLY A 69 8.04 38.49 11.04
C GLY A 69 6.72 37.79 11.34
N HIS A 70 6.71 36.50 11.67
CA HIS A 70 5.53 35.65 11.84
C HIS A 70 4.53 35.74 10.67
N LEU A 71 5.03 36.03 9.46
CA LEU A 71 4.22 36.18 8.26
C LEU A 71 3.74 34.83 7.72
N PHE A 72 4.68 33.90 7.61
CA PHE A 72 4.42 32.57 7.07
C PHE A 72 3.72 31.67 8.11
N THR A 73 4.16 31.76 9.34
CA THR A 73 3.63 30.99 10.49
C THR A 73 2.13 31.24 10.72
N LYS A 74 1.63 32.43 10.32
CA LYS A 74 0.22 32.79 10.44
C LYS A 74 -0.71 32.01 9.51
N TYR A 75 -0.20 31.57 8.35
CA TYR A 75 -1.00 30.96 7.29
C TYR A 75 -0.78 29.45 7.14
N ILE A 76 0.24 28.88 7.80
CA ILE A 76 0.52 27.45 7.74
C ILE A 76 -0.51 26.66 8.56
N ASN A 77 -0.92 25.52 8.02
CA ASN A 77 -1.84 24.63 8.74
C ASN A 77 -1.03 23.59 9.57
N PRO A 78 -1.06 23.66 10.92
CA PRO A 78 -0.29 22.77 11.77
C PRO A 78 -0.90 21.38 11.93
N SER A 79 -1.99 21.05 11.25
CA SER A 79 -2.72 19.80 11.50
C SER A 79 -1.95 18.53 11.10
N LEU A 80 -1.09 18.61 10.06
CA LEU A 80 -0.28 17.49 9.56
C LEU A 80 1.21 17.63 9.85
N ILE A 81 1.66 18.85 10.05
CA ILE A 81 3.06 19.21 10.14
C ILE A 81 3.37 19.70 11.54
N ASN A 82 4.40 19.13 12.15
CA ASN A 82 4.94 19.67 13.38
C ASN A 82 5.83 20.87 13.02
N VAL A 83 5.33 22.07 13.32
CA VAL A 83 6.02 23.33 13.00
C VAL A 83 6.79 23.78 14.22
N GLN A 84 8.09 24.00 14.04
CA GLN A 84 8.97 24.58 15.06
C GLN A 84 9.60 25.86 14.52
N SER A 85 9.67 26.89 15.36
CA SER A 85 10.44 28.10 15.04
C SER A 85 11.89 27.85 15.44
N SER A 86 12.80 28.02 14.49
CA SER A 86 14.24 27.77 14.71
C SER A 86 15.06 28.73 13.86
N ASP A 87 16.29 29.02 14.30
CA ASP A 87 17.23 29.83 13.54
C ASP A 87 17.80 29.05 12.35
N TYR A 88 18.22 29.76 11.31
CA TYR A 88 18.79 29.19 10.09
C TYR A 88 19.84 28.13 10.31
N ASN A 89 20.83 28.38 11.18
CA ASN A 89 21.97 27.46 11.43
C ASN A 89 21.49 26.15 12.09
N ASN A 90 20.59 26.26 13.07
CA ASN A 90 20.04 25.09 13.77
C ASN A 90 19.16 24.26 12.84
N SER A 91 18.30 24.92 12.05
CA SER A 91 17.43 24.24 11.09
C SER A 91 18.21 23.54 9.98
N LEU A 92 19.31 24.13 9.50
CA LEU A 92 20.17 23.49 8.51
C LEU A 92 20.88 22.24 9.09
N GLN A 93 21.31 22.31 10.35
CA GLN A 93 21.92 21.18 11.04
C GLN A 93 20.90 20.06 11.28
N ASN A 94 19.69 20.38 11.74
CA ASN A 94 18.59 19.43 11.93
C ASN A 94 18.19 18.75 10.62
N LEU A 95 18.17 19.51 9.51
CA LEU A 95 17.89 18.97 8.18
C LEU A 95 18.97 17.97 7.72
N ASN A 96 20.24 18.32 7.90
CA ASN A 96 21.37 17.45 7.56
C ASN A 96 21.42 16.18 8.42
N ASN A 97 21.00 16.27 9.68
CA ASN A 97 20.92 15.13 10.59
C ASN A 97 19.68 14.25 10.32
N GLY A 98 18.73 14.70 9.44
CA GLY A 98 17.49 13.99 9.16
C GLY A 98 16.46 14.05 10.30
N GLU A 99 16.59 15.01 11.22
CA GLU A 99 15.67 15.23 12.34
C GLU A 99 14.38 15.94 11.87
N ILE A 100 14.48 16.75 10.80
CA ILE A 100 13.37 17.44 10.17
C ILE A 100 13.27 17.08 8.69
N THR A 101 12.06 17.15 8.14
CA THR A 101 11.78 16.87 6.72
C THR A 101 12.05 18.06 5.83
N GLY A 102 11.90 19.27 6.35
CA GLY A 102 12.10 20.50 5.61
C GLY A 102 12.33 21.70 6.50
N PHE A 103 12.83 22.77 5.89
CA PHE A 103 13.09 24.04 6.51
C PHE A 103 12.67 25.18 5.59
N VAL A 104 11.91 26.14 6.11
CA VAL A 104 11.46 27.35 5.40
C VAL A 104 12.19 28.55 5.94
N GLN A 105 12.82 29.31 5.04
CA GLN A 105 13.45 30.58 5.34
C GLN A 105 12.64 31.72 4.74
N VAL A 106 12.13 32.59 5.61
CA VAL A 106 11.47 33.85 5.24
C VAL A 106 12.45 35.00 5.46
N PRO A 107 12.68 35.88 4.46
CA PRO A 107 13.61 36.99 4.64
C PRO A 107 13.18 37.92 5.78
N SER A 108 14.14 38.41 6.57
CA SER A 108 13.89 39.31 7.72
C SER A 108 13.30 40.67 7.33
N ASP A 109 13.51 41.08 6.07
CA ASP A 109 13.01 42.33 5.49
C ASP A 109 11.61 42.19 4.83
N SER A 110 10.97 41.04 4.93
CA SER A 110 9.70 40.72 4.30
C SER A 110 8.59 41.75 4.60
N LEU A 111 8.55 42.27 5.84
CA LEU A 111 7.58 43.29 6.24
C LEU A 111 7.82 44.60 5.51
N ASN A 112 9.05 44.98 5.23
CA ASN A 112 9.40 46.19 4.47
C ASN A 112 9.08 45.97 2.99
N SER A 113 9.35 44.77 2.46
CA SER A 113 8.99 44.40 1.08
C SER A 113 7.47 44.49 0.85
N ILE A 114 6.66 44.04 1.83
CA ILE A 114 5.21 44.20 1.76
C ILE A 114 4.79 45.68 1.69
N ARG A 115 5.40 46.56 2.52
CA ARG A 115 5.10 47.97 2.53
C ARG A 115 5.47 48.68 1.21
N ASN A 116 6.55 48.20 0.59
CA ASN A 116 7.10 48.79 -0.65
C ASN A 116 6.51 48.15 -1.91
N ILE A 117 5.54 47.24 -1.79
CA ILE A 117 4.95 46.46 -2.90
C ILE A 117 6.02 45.71 -3.70
N ASP A 118 6.96 45.08 -2.99
CA ASP A 118 8.06 44.33 -3.56
C ASP A 118 7.86 42.81 -3.38
N THR A 119 8.63 42.03 -4.12
CA THR A 119 8.54 40.57 -4.09
C THR A 119 9.19 39.97 -2.85
N ILE A 120 8.57 38.95 -2.28
CA ILE A 120 9.10 38.19 -1.14
C ILE A 120 9.55 36.83 -1.64
N ASN A 121 10.83 36.52 -1.49
CA ASN A 121 11.39 35.24 -1.88
C ASN A 121 11.49 34.29 -0.67
N VAL A 122 10.49 33.44 -0.52
CA VAL A 122 10.50 32.35 0.48
C VAL A 122 11.34 31.19 -0.05
N LYS A 123 12.33 30.73 0.73
CA LYS A 123 13.17 29.59 0.35
C LYS A 123 12.75 28.36 1.13
N LEU A 124 12.57 27.26 0.43
CA LEU A 124 12.27 25.95 1.00
C LEU A 124 13.45 25.02 0.77
N TYR A 125 13.98 24.46 1.85
CA TYR A 125 15.00 23.43 1.86
C TYR A 125 14.33 22.11 2.26
N LEU A 126 14.59 21.02 1.53
CA LEU A 126 13.98 19.72 1.77
C LEU A 126 15.04 18.62 1.88
N ASP A 127 14.85 17.69 2.80
CA ASP A 127 15.62 16.44 2.78
C ASP A 127 15.18 15.61 1.56
N TYR A 128 16.08 15.48 0.60
CA TYR A 128 15.80 14.77 -0.64
C TYR A 128 15.55 13.26 -0.42
N ASN A 129 16.05 12.71 0.67
CA ASN A 129 15.90 11.30 1.04
C ASN A 129 14.62 11.02 1.86
N ASP A 130 13.94 12.07 2.35
CA ASP A 130 12.71 11.88 3.11
C ASP A 130 11.50 11.71 2.18
N PRO A 131 10.76 10.57 2.26
CA PRO A 131 9.55 10.37 1.48
C PRO A 131 8.45 11.40 1.77
N LYS A 132 8.50 12.06 2.92
CA LYS A 132 7.51 13.07 3.34
C LYS A 132 7.74 14.46 2.73
N ARG A 133 8.84 14.66 2.00
CA ARG A 133 9.19 15.94 1.37
C ARG A 133 8.09 16.51 0.48
N SER A 134 7.35 15.63 -0.22
CA SER A 134 6.25 16.06 -1.09
C SER A 134 5.14 16.73 -0.30
N VAL A 135 4.84 16.23 0.91
CA VAL A 135 3.83 16.79 1.81
C VAL A 135 4.24 18.19 2.27
N ILE A 136 5.52 18.36 2.69
CA ILE A 136 6.06 19.67 3.08
C ILE A 136 6.02 20.64 1.90
N ARG A 137 6.49 20.21 0.73
CA ARG A 137 6.51 21.07 -0.48
C ARG A 137 5.12 21.56 -0.83
N ASP A 138 4.13 20.66 -0.83
CA ASP A 138 2.77 20.99 -1.26
C ASP A 138 2.07 21.85 -0.23
N GLU A 139 2.31 21.65 1.09
CA GLU A 139 1.79 22.50 2.15
C GLU A 139 2.43 23.90 2.12
N VAL A 140 3.74 23.98 1.93
CA VAL A 140 4.45 25.26 1.79
C VAL A 140 3.97 26.01 0.57
N ASN A 141 3.79 25.34 -0.58
CA ASN A 141 3.23 25.98 -1.79
C ASN A 141 1.80 26.49 -1.55
N SER A 142 0.97 25.71 -0.88
CA SER A 142 -0.39 26.14 -0.50
C SER A 142 -0.35 27.36 0.41
N THR A 143 0.48 27.34 1.43
CA THR A 143 0.68 28.42 2.40
C THR A 143 1.18 29.70 1.71
N VAL A 144 2.16 29.58 0.80
CA VAL A 144 2.69 30.71 0.02
C VAL A 144 1.58 31.32 -0.86
N ASN A 145 0.75 30.49 -1.51
CA ASN A 145 -0.36 30.95 -2.33
C ASN A 145 -1.42 31.69 -1.51
N ILE A 146 -1.78 31.16 -0.32
CA ILE A 146 -2.72 31.83 0.59
C ILE A 146 -2.14 33.16 1.06
N MET A 147 -0.88 33.17 1.48
CA MET A 147 -0.18 34.38 1.91
C MET A 147 -0.10 35.42 0.78
N ALA A 148 0.30 35.01 -0.43
CA ALA A 148 0.38 35.90 -1.60
C ALA A 148 -0.97 36.53 -1.93
N THR A 149 -2.06 35.75 -1.88
CA THR A 149 -3.40 36.23 -2.12
C THR A 149 -3.85 37.20 -1.04
N ALA A 150 -3.58 36.93 0.23
CA ALA A 150 -3.90 37.79 1.36
C ALA A 150 -3.16 39.14 1.25
N ILE A 151 -1.87 39.13 0.91
CA ILE A 151 -1.05 40.34 0.70
C ILE A 151 -1.56 41.10 -0.51
N SER A 152 -1.80 40.47 -1.64
CA SER A 152 -2.30 41.06 -2.84
C SER A 152 -3.67 41.77 -2.62
N ASN A 153 -4.59 41.12 -1.91
CA ASN A 153 -5.86 41.67 -1.53
C ASN A 153 -5.70 42.91 -0.60
N SER A 154 -4.73 42.87 0.32
CA SER A 154 -4.45 44.01 1.19
C SER A 154 -3.94 45.23 0.38
N TRP A 155 -3.09 45.00 -0.62
CA TRP A 155 -2.62 46.07 -1.53
C TRP A 155 -3.74 46.62 -2.39
N ILE A 156 -4.55 45.74 -2.98
CA ILE A 156 -5.70 46.19 -3.80
C ILE A 156 -6.65 47.04 -2.96
N ASN A 157 -6.97 46.60 -1.74
CA ASN A 157 -7.85 47.38 -0.84
C ASN A 157 -7.25 48.71 -0.37
N SER A 158 -5.91 48.80 -0.33
CA SER A 158 -5.23 50.08 0.02
C SER A 158 -5.14 51.07 -1.16
N LEU A 159 -5.19 50.58 -2.40
CA LEU A 159 -5.05 51.35 -3.62
C LEU A 159 -6.39 51.79 -4.25
N ILE A 160 -7.48 51.09 -3.93
CA ILE A 160 -8.82 51.38 -4.47
C ILE A 160 -9.63 52.22 -3.47
N PRO A 161 -10.16 53.39 -3.83
CA PRO A 161 -11.05 54.13 -2.97
C PRO A 161 -12.32 53.30 -2.66
N GLN A 162 -12.81 53.40 -1.44
CA GLN A 162 -13.85 52.53 -0.81
C GLN A 162 -15.23 52.44 -1.51
N ASN A 163 -15.39 52.92 -2.75
CA ASN A 163 -16.66 52.93 -3.47
C ASN A 163 -16.79 51.91 -4.61
N THR A 164 -15.87 50.99 -4.75
CA THR A 164 -15.99 49.91 -5.75
C THR A 164 -16.40 48.61 -5.09
N THR A 165 -17.45 47.99 -5.63
CA THR A 165 -17.97 46.67 -5.31
C THR A 165 -16.83 45.69 -5.07
N GLN A 166 -16.79 45.11 -3.87
CA GLN A 166 -15.85 44.06 -3.55
C GLN A 166 -15.96 42.93 -4.59
N ILE A 167 -14.95 42.78 -5.42
CA ILE A 167 -14.79 41.59 -6.24
C ILE A 167 -14.46 40.49 -5.24
N ALA A 168 -15.45 39.67 -4.87
CA ALA A 168 -15.25 38.47 -4.11
C ALA A 168 -14.39 37.55 -4.98
N VAL A 169 -13.10 37.55 -4.73
CA VAL A 169 -12.21 36.51 -5.29
C VAL A 169 -12.59 35.20 -4.59
N ASN A 170 -13.43 34.43 -5.25
CA ASN A 170 -13.75 33.08 -4.81
C ASN A 170 -12.48 32.26 -4.93
N GLN A 171 -11.77 32.07 -3.82
CA GLN A 171 -10.69 31.10 -3.70
C GLN A 171 -11.33 29.71 -3.77
N GLN A 172 -11.51 29.18 -4.97
CA GLN A 172 -11.66 27.75 -5.13
C GLN A 172 -10.26 27.15 -4.99
N SER A 173 -9.98 26.57 -3.84
CA SER A 173 -8.88 25.63 -3.72
C SER A 173 -9.21 24.42 -4.63
N THR A 174 -8.62 24.40 -5.81
CA THR A 174 -8.87 23.37 -6.84
C THR A 174 -8.12 22.05 -6.55
N GLY A 175 -7.61 21.84 -5.34
CA GLY A 175 -6.90 20.64 -4.92
C GLY A 175 -7.59 19.94 -3.76
N GLN A 176 -7.53 18.61 -3.76
CA GLN A 176 -7.88 17.82 -2.57
C GLN A 176 -6.90 18.18 -1.44
N SER A 177 -7.39 18.29 -0.19
CA SER A 177 -6.51 18.49 0.95
C SER A 177 -5.47 17.36 1.00
N LEU A 178 -4.23 17.67 1.41
CA LEU A 178 -3.16 16.68 1.53
C LEU A 178 -3.57 15.47 2.38
N GLN A 179 -4.38 15.69 3.40
CA GLN A 179 -4.95 14.63 4.24
C GLN A 179 -5.76 13.64 3.41
N ILE A 180 -6.63 14.13 2.53
CA ILE A 180 -7.45 13.29 1.66
C ILE A 180 -6.56 12.56 0.65
N GLN A 181 -5.54 13.22 0.12
CA GLN A 181 -4.63 12.61 -0.85
C GLN A 181 -3.83 11.44 -0.24
N ILE A 182 -3.25 11.62 0.96
CA ILE A 182 -2.53 10.57 1.68
C ILE A 182 -3.47 9.39 1.98
N LEU A 183 -4.67 9.70 2.48
CA LEU A 183 -5.67 8.69 2.81
C LEU A 183 -6.16 7.95 1.55
N THR A 184 -6.35 8.66 0.43
CA THR A 184 -6.71 8.07 -0.87
C THR A 184 -5.63 7.10 -1.35
N ASN A 185 -4.37 7.49 -1.29
CA ASN A 185 -3.25 6.64 -1.73
C ASN A 185 -3.12 5.38 -0.86
N ALA A 186 -3.30 5.52 0.46
CA ALA A 186 -3.33 4.38 1.38
C ALA A 186 -4.49 3.45 1.08
N MET A 187 -5.69 3.98 0.89
CA MET A 187 -6.89 3.21 0.54
C MET A 187 -6.71 2.47 -0.78
N LEU A 188 -6.22 3.14 -1.83
CA LEU A 188 -6.01 2.50 -3.13
C LEU A 188 -5.01 1.34 -3.04
N ALA A 189 -3.93 1.52 -2.26
CA ALA A 189 -2.99 0.43 -2.04
C ALA A 189 -3.67 -0.75 -1.32
N ILE A 190 -4.39 -0.52 -0.21
CA ILE A 190 -5.12 -1.57 0.52
C ILE A 190 -6.10 -2.28 -0.41
N LEU A 191 -6.88 -1.53 -1.20
CA LEU A 191 -7.85 -2.09 -2.13
C LEU A 191 -7.21 -3.04 -3.13
N LEU A 192 -6.09 -2.68 -3.76
CA LEU A 192 -5.42 -3.52 -4.75
C LEU A 192 -4.86 -4.82 -4.17
N PHE A 193 -4.49 -4.85 -2.89
CA PHE A 193 -4.00 -6.07 -2.23
C PHE A 193 -5.12 -6.97 -1.69
N LEU A 194 -6.34 -6.46 -1.57
CA LEU A 194 -7.46 -7.20 -0.98
C LEU A 194 -7.85 -8.46 -1.75
N PRO A 195 -7.89 -8.50 -3.11
CA PRO A 195 -8.20 -9.70 -3.87
C PRO A 195 -7.28 -10.89 -3.57
N LEU A 196 -6.00 -10.62 -3.25
CA LEU A 196 -5.01 -11.66 -2.96
C LEU A 196 -5.44 -12.60 -1.84
N PHE A 197 -6.14 -12.08 -0.84
CA PHE A 197 -6.59 -12.87 0.32
C PHE A 197 -7.85 -13.68 0.03
N PHE A 198 -8.70 -13.23 -0.88
CA PHE A 198 -9.93 -13.97 -1.21
C PHE A 198 -9.66 -15.21 -2.06
N PHE A 199 -8.68 -15.15 -2.96
CA PHE A 199 -8.39 -16.26 -3.86
C PHE A 199 -7.61 -17.40 -3.22
N GLY A 200 -7.07 -17.22 -2.03
CA GLY A 200 -6.50 -18.33 -1.27
C GLY A 200 -7.47 -19.48 -1.03
N ASN A 201 -8.77 -19.20 -0.88
CA ASN A 201 -9.80 -20.21 -0.74
C ASN A 201 -9.90 -21.13 -1.97
N MET A 202 -9.49 -20.68 -3.16
CA MET A 202 -9.48 -21.50 -4.37
C MET A 202 -8.38 -22.57 -4.31
N ILE A 203 -7.23 -22.26 -3.69
CA ILE A 203 -6.21 -23.27 -3.42
C ILE A 203 -6.74 -24.32 -2.43
N ILE A 204 -7.50 -23.89 -1.40
CA ILE A 204 -8.13 -24.84 -0.47
C ILE A 204 -9.09 -25.77 -1.23
N ASP A 205 -9.98 -25.19 -2.03
CA ASP A 205 -10.96 -25.94 -2.81
C ASP A 205 -10.25 -26.95 -3.74
N SER A 206 -9.16 -26.55 -4.38
CA SER A 206 -8.42 -27.39 -5.29
C SER A 206 -7.63 -28.50 -4.56
N VAL A 207 -7.03 -28.23 -3.39
CA VAL A 207 -6.18 -29.20 -2.68
C VAL A 207 -6.96 -30.01 -1.65
N VAL A 208 -7.68 -29.33 -0.74
CA VAL A 208 -8.42 -30.01 0.34
C VAL A 208 -9.68 -30.68 -0.23
N GLY A 209 -10.31 -30.06 -1.23
CA GLY A 209 -11.45 -30.65 -1.92
C GLY A 209 -11.13 -31.97 -2.59
N GLU A 210 -9.96 -32.10 -3.19
CA GLU A 210 -9.49 -33.38 -3.77
C GLU A 210 -9.24 -34.43 -2.70
N LYS A 211 -8.69 -34.04 -1.54
CA LYS A 211 -8.49 -34.96 -0.40
C LYS A 211 -9.82 -35.47 0.14
N GLU A 212 -10.79 -34.58 0.39
CA GLU A 212 -12.10 -34.99 0.92
C GLU A 212 -12.90 -35.85 -0.05
N ARG A 213 -12.79 -35.59 -1.37
CA ARG A 213 -13.43 -36.37 -2.42
C ARG A 213 -12.70 -37.66 -2.77
N LYS A 214 -11.51 -37.91 -2.17
CA LYS A 214 -10.60 -39.03 -2.49
C LYS A 214 -10.14 -39.04 -3.96
N THR A 215 -10.29 -37.94 -4.69
CA THR A 215 -9.78 -37.81 -6.06
C THR A 215 -8.28 -37.56 -6.08
N GLY A 216 -7.70 -37.12 -4.96
CA GLY A 216 -6.26 -36.97 -4.79
C GLY A 216 -5.47 -38.28 -4.98
N GLU A 217 -6.08 -39.46 -4.66
CA GLU A 217 -5.49 -40.76 -4.90
C GLU A 217 -5.26 -41.03 -6.40
N ILE A 218 -6.26 -40.67 -7.23
CA ILE A 218 -6.17 -40.80 -8.69
C ILE A 218 -5.10 -39.85 -9.24
N LEU A 219 -5.00 -38.62 -8.69
CA LEU A 219 -4.03 -37.64 -9.12
C LEU A 219 -2.59 -38.09 -8.81
N MET A 220 -2.39 -38.72 -7.65
CA MET A 220 -1.06 -39.25 -7.24
C MET A 220 -0.67 -40.51 -8.02
N ALA A 221 -1.64 -41.27 -8.57
CA ALA A 221 -1.40 -42.41 -9.43
C ALA A 221 -0.99 -42.04 -10.87
N MET A 222 -1.17 -40.76 -11.27
CA MET A 222 -0.77 -40.29 -12.59
C MET A 222 0.77 -40.15 -12.68
N PRO A 223 1.39 -40.33 -13.86
CA PRO A 223 2.82 -40.17 -14.08
C PRO A 223 3.22 -38.66 -14.13
N ILE A 224 2.86 -37.92 -13.08
CA ILE A 224 3.11 -36.49 -12.89
C ILE A 224 3.74 -36.29 -11.52
N SER A 225 4.78 -35.47 -11.44
CA SER A 225 5.41 -35.21 -10.13
C SER A 225 4.53 -34.29 -9.26
N PRO A 226 4.53 -34.49 -7.92
CA PRO A 226 3.80 -33.64 -6.99
C PRO A 226 4.12 -32.15 -7.15
N SER A 227 5.38 -31.82 -7.45
CA SER A 227 5.80 -30.45 -7.74
C SER A 227 5.11 -29.85 -8.97
N GLN A 228 4.90 -30.65 -10.04
CA GLN A 228 4.20 -30.17 -11.24
C GLN A 228 2.72 -29.92 -10.96
N ILE A 229 2.10 -30.73 -10.12
CA ILE A 229 0.70 -30.56 -9.71
C ILE A 229 0.52 -29.25 -8.95
N ILE A 230 1.35 -29.05 -7.91
CA ILE A 230 1.29 -27.83 -7.06
C ILE A 230 1.53 -26.57 -7.90
N LEU A 231 2.61 -26.55 -8.68
CA LEU A 231 2.95 -25.40 -9.50
C LEU A 231 1.84 -25.10 -10.52
N GLY A 232 1.24 -26.14 -11.09
CA GLY A 232 0.10 -25.97 -11.99
C GLY A 232 -1.10 -25.32 -11.30
N LYS A 233 -1.46 -25.77 -10.10
CA LYS A 233 -2.57 -25.21 -9.30
C LYS A 233 -2.30 -23.76 -8.88
N ILE A 234 -1.10 -23.47 -8.38
CA ILE A 234 -0.73 -22.11 -8.00
C ILE A 234 -0.78 -21.17 -9.21
N LEU A 235 -0.22 -21.60 -10.34
CA LEU A 235 -0.20 -20.78 -11.56
C LEU A 235 -1.61 -20.52 -12.11
N ALA A 236 -2.52 -21.48 -11.98
CA ALA A 236 -3.91 -21.29 -12.36
C ALA A 236 -4.59 -20.21 -11.52
N VAL A 237 -4.44 -20.26 -10.19
CA VAL A 237 -5.00 -19.27 -9.28
C VAL A 237 -4.33 -17.91 -9.45
N GLU A 238 -3.00 -17.87 -9.68
CA GLU A 238 -2.27 -16.65 -10.01
C GLU A 238 -2.83 -15.96 -11.26
N GLY A 239 -3.11 -16.73 -12.30
CA GLY A 239 -3.77 -16.23 -13.53
C GLY A 239 -5.13 -15.60 -13.26
N VAL A 240 -5.93 -16.20 -12.37
CA VAL A 240 -7.22 -15.66 -11.94
C VAL A 240 -7.05 -14.35 -11.17
N ILE A 241 -6.10 -14.28 -10.25
CA ILE A 241 -5.75 -13.07 -9.51
C ILE A 241 -5.31 -11.96 -10.47
N ALA A 242 -4.47 -12.28 -11.45
CA ALA A 242 -4.01 -11.32 -12.44
C ALA A 242 -5.16 -10.68 -13.22
N ILE A 243 -6.14 -11.48 -13.68
CA ILE A 243 -7.34 -10.96 -14.34
C ILE A 243 -8.14 -10.06 -13.40
N GLN A 244 -8.33 -10.49 -12.15
CA GLN A 244 -9.09 -9.74 -11.17
C GLN A 244 -8.46 -8.37 -10.87
N ILE A 245 -7.15 -8.32 -10.65
CA ILE A 245 -6.42 -7.07 -10.38
C ILE A 245 -6.50 -6.14 -11.60
N ALA A 246 -6.32 -6.68 -12.82
CA ALA A 246 -6.47 -5.89 -14.03
C ALA A 246 -7.87 -5.27 -14.12
N PHE A 247 -8.90 -6.06 -13.82
CA PHE A 247 -10.28 -5.59 -13.83
C PHE A 247 -10.54 -4.50 -12.78
N TRP A 248 -9.99 -4.65 -11.57
CA TRP A 248 -10.07 -3.65 -10.52
C TRP A 248 -9.37 -2.35 -10.90
N MET A 249 -8.18 -2.44 -11.48
CA MET A 249 -7.45 -1.25 -11.94
C MET A 249 -8.21 -0.51 -13.04
N ILE A 250 -8.84 -1.24 -13.98
CA ILE A 250 -9.68 -0.64 -15.01
C ILE A 250 -10.89 0.09 -14.38
N ILE A 251 -11.59 -0.54 -13.44
CA ILE A 251 -12.72 0.10 -12.74
C ILE A 251 -12.26 1.38 -12.02
N LEU A 252 -11.17 1.31 -11.26
CA LEU A 252 -10.62 2.46 -10.54
C LEU A 252 -10.23 3.59 -11.51
N PHE A 253 -9.63 3.23 -12.66
CA PHE A 253 -9.29 4.21 -13.69
C PHE A 253 -10.53 4.91 -14.28
N ILE A 254 -11.59 4.14 -14.58
CA ILE A 254 -12.88 4.67 -15.07
C ILE A 254 -13.52 5.59 -14.01
N MET A 255 -13.35 5.29 -12.73
CA MET A 255 -13.84 6.12 -11.63
C MET A 255 -13.00 7.40 -11.40
N GLY A 256 -11.96 7.63 -12.19
CA GLY A 256 -11.16 8.85 -12.17
C GLY A 256 -9.91 8.81 -11.27
N PHE A 257 -9.58 7.65 -10.69
CA PHE A 257 -8.32 7.50 -9.96
C PHE A 257 -7.14 7.46 -10.91
N LYS A 258 -6.13 8.28 -10.66
CA LYS A 258 -4.92 8.35 -11.49
C LYS A 258 -3.84 7.41 -10.96
N PHE A 259 -3.24 6.65 -11.86
CA PHE A 259 -2.10 5.78 -11.57
C PHE A 259 -0.85 6.39 -12.20
N ALA A 260 0.19 6.66 -11.42
CA ALA A 260 1.45 7.19 -11.97
C ALA A 260 2.12 6.15 -12.90
N ASP A 261 2.28 4.90 -12.42
CA ASP A 261 2.89 3.80 -13.16
C ASP A 261 2.03 2.53 -13.05
N PRO A 262 0.92 2.41 -13.82
CA PRO A 262 -0.05 1.33 -13.67
C PRO A 262 0.55 -0.05 -13.91
N ILE A 263 1.49 -0.19 -14.86
CA ILE A 263 2.14 -1.47 -15.17
C ILE A 263 3.00 -1.93 -14.00
N LEU A 264 3.75 -1.03 -13.39
CA LEU A 264 4.62 -1.33 -12.26
C LEU A 264 3.79 -1.75 -11.03
N ILE A 265 2.71 -1.01 -10.74
CA ILE A 265 1.76 -1.36 -9.67
C ILE A 265 1.18 -2.75 -9.91
N TYR A 266 0.70 -3.03 -11.13
CA TYR A 266 0.14 -4.31 -11.51
C TYR A 266 1.11 -5.47 -11.27
N ILE A 267 2.35 -5.33 -11.73
CA ILE A 267 3.39 -6.35 -11.56
C ILE A 267 3.72 -6.56 -10.07
N LEU A 268 3.89 -5.49 -9.28
CA LEU A 268 4.18 -5.59 -7.85
C LEU A 268 3.07 -6.32 -7.09
N VAL A 269 1.81 -6.04 -7.40
CA VAL A 269 0.68 -6.69 -6.74
C VAL A 269 0.61 -8.17 -7.12
N ILE A 270 0.78 -8.53 -8.39
CA ILE A 270 0.79 -9.93 -8.84
C ILE A 270 1.93 -10.70 -8.19
N ILE A 271 3.17 -10.21 -8.24
CA ILE A 271 4.31 -10.91 -7.65
C ILE A 271 4.09 -11.13 -6.14
N THR A 272 3.39 -10.22 -5.45
CA THR A 272 3.05 -10.37 -4.03
C THR A 272 2.03 -11.49 -3.78
N ALA A 273 1.23 -11.88 -4.76
CA ALA A 273 0.33 -13.03 -4.63
C ALA A 273 1.08 -14.35 -4.46
N LEU A 274 2.25 -14.51 -5.09
CA LEU A 274 3.03 -15.75 -5.08
C LEU A 274 3.32 -16.29 -3.66
N PRO A 275 3.93 -15.53 -2.73
CA PRO A 275 4.16 -16.02 -1.37
C PRO A 275 2.87 -16.27 -0.59
N ILE A 276 1.81 -15.51 -0.84
CA ILE A 276 0.50 -15.70 -0.19
C ILE A 276 -0.10 -17.04 -0.63
N LEU A 277 -0.07 -17.34 -1.92
CA LEU A 277 -0.51 -18.62 -2.46
C LEU A 277 0.36 -19.76 -1.95
N GLY A 278 1.67 -19.55 -1.79
CA GLY A 278 2.59 -20.52 -1.19
C GLY A 278 2.21 -20.88 0.24
N VAL A 279 1.96 -19.87 1.09
CA VAL A 279 1.49 -20.08 2.48
C VAL A 279 0.16 -20.83 2.49
N THR A 280 -0.79 -20.41 1.63
CA THR A 280 -2.09 -21.08 1.51
C THR A 280 -1.95 -22.54 1.10
N THR A 281 -1.04 -22.83 0.18
CA THR A 281 -0.76 -24.19 -0.28
C THR A 281 -0.17 -25.06 0.84
N ILE A 282 0.74 -24.53 1.68
CA ILE A 282 1.26 -25.24 2.86
C ILE A 282 0.12 -25.64 3.78
N ILE A 283 -0.77 -24.70 4.10
CA ILE A 283 -1.90 -24.94 4.99
C ILE A 283 -2.85 -25.97 4.40
N SER A 284 -3.19 -25.84 3.11
CA SER A 284 -4.06 -26.76 2.41
C SER A 284 -3.47 -28.18 2.33
N ALA A 285 -2.15 -28.28 2.10
CA ALA A 285 -1.44 -29.55 2.09
C ALA A 285 -1.48 -30.24 3.46
N TYR A 286 -1.31 -29.49 4.54
CA TYR A 286 -1.31 -30.05 5.90
C TYR A 286 -2.72 -30.33 6.43
N SER A 287 -3.75 -29.61 6.01
CA SER A 287 -5.12 -29.72 6.54
C SER A 287 -5.82 -31.00 6.07
N LYS A 288 -6.65 -31.60 6.94
CA LYS A 288 -7.45 -32.79 6.64
C LYS A 288 -8.79 -32.46 5.99
N ASN A 289 -9.37 -31.32 6.37
CA ASN A 289 -10.69 -30.89 5.93
C ASN A 289 -10.76 -29.37 5.78
N TYR A 290 -11.83 -28.90 5.14
CA TYR A 290 -12.06 -27.46 4.92
C TYR A 290 -12.08 -26.62 6.19
N LYS A 291 -12.66 -27.15 7.29
CA LYS A 291 -12.73 -26.42 8.55
C LYS A 291 -11.35 -26.12 9.12
N GLU A 292 -10.49 -27.11 9.09
CA GLU A 292 -9.11 -26.97 9.59
C GLU A 292 -8.29 -26.04 8.69
N ALA A 293 -8.42 -26.18 7.36
CA ALA A 293 -7.78 -25.28 6.39
C ALA A 293 -8.25 -23.83 6.57
N GLY A 294 -9.54 -23.61 6.76
CA GLY A 294 -10.12 -22.29 6.98
C GLY A 294 -9.55 -21.62 8.23
N ILE A 295 -9.45 -22.32 9.35
CA ILE A 295 -8.84 -21.80 10.59
C ILE A 295 -7.36 -21.47 10.35
N GLY A 296 -6.62 -22.39 9.75
CA GLY A 296 -5.19 -22.21 9.47
C GLY A 296 -4.92 -20.98 8.59
N ILE A 297 -5.71 -20.79 7.53
CA ILE A 297 -5.59 -19.62 6.64
C ILE A 297 -5.93 -18.33 7.36
N THR A 298 -7.01 -18.31 8.14
CA THR A 298 -7.39 -17.09 8.87
C THR A 298 -6.26 -16.61 9.78
N ILE A 299 -5.66 -17.50 10.55
CA ILE A 299 -4.54 -17.18 11.44
C ILE A 299 -3.33 -16.70 10.62
N SER A 300 -3.00 -17.41 9.53
CA SER A 300 -1.84 -17.06 8.71
C SER A 300 -2.02 -15.73 7.98
N TYR A 301 -3.24 -15.42 7.52
CA TYR A 301 -3.53 -14.16 6.86
C TYR A 301 -3.43 -12.96 7.80
N ILE A 302 -3.76 -13.11 9.07
CA ILE A 302 -3.49 -12.06 10.06
C ILE A 302 -2.00 -11.71 10.08
N GLY A 303 -1.12 -12.71 10.07
CA GLY A 303 0.33 -12.50 9.99
C GLY A 303 0.77 -11.85 8.68
N VAL A 304 0.27 -12.32 7.54
CA VAL A 304 0.60 -11.76 6.21
C VAL A 304 0.12 -10.32 6.09
N VAL A 305 -1.10 -10.03 6.52
CA VAL A 305 -1.67 -8.67 6.56
C VAL A 305 -0.79 -7.77 7.44
N GLY A 306 -0.35 -8.26 8.59
CA GLY A 306 0.59 -7.53 9.46
C GLY A 306 1.89 -7.17 8.74
N VAL A 307 2.50 -8.12 8.03
CA VAL A 307 3.74 -7.88 7.26
C VAL A 307 3.54 -6.90 6.11
N LEU A 308 2.36 -6.82 5.51
CA LEU A 308 2.06 -5.88 4.43
C LEU A 308 1.67 -4.49 4.96
N ILE A 309 0.76 -4.43 5.94
CA ILE A 309 0.14 -3.18 6.39
C ILE A 309 1.02 -2.44 7.40
N ILE A 310 1.67 -3.12 8.36
CA ILE A 310 2.46 -2.43 9.40
C ILE A 310 3.57 -1.57 8.79
N PRO A 311 4.40 -2.07 7.84
CA PRO A 311 5.40 -1.23 7.21
C PRO A 311 4.79 -0.08 6.40
N ALA A 312 3.64 -0.29 5.77
CA ALA A 312 2.93 0.76 5.04
C ALA A 312 2.42 1.87 5.97
N LEU A 313 1.92 1.53 7.15
CA LEU A 313 1.53 2.49 8.18
C LEU A 313 2.75 3.19 8.80
N THR A 314 3.86 2.47 9.01
CA THR A 314 5.09 3.10 9.51
C THR A 314 5.69 4.07 8.49
N TYR A 315 5.52 3.82 7.19
CA TYR A 315 5.86 4.78 6.15
C TYR A 315 5.10 6.11 6.31
N LEU A 316 3.83 6.05 6.73
CA LEU A 316 3.03 7.25 6.97
C LEU A 316 3.45 8.03 8.23
N SER A 317 4.05 7.39 9.23
CA SER A 317 4.38 8.02 10.51
C SER A 317 5.86 8.26 10.74
N ILE A 318 6.72 7.31 10.41
CA ILE A 318 8.16 7.37 10.72
C ILE A 318 8.96 6.78 9.56
N LYS A 319 10.03 7.48 9.15
CA LYS A 319 11.01 6.97 8.20
C LYS A 319 11.75 5.78 8.80
N SER A 320 11.41 4.56 8.39
CA SER A 320 12.11 3.35 8.84
C SER A 320 12.54 2.48 7.66
N LEU A 321 13.70 1.80 7.81
CA LEU A 321 14.14 0.81 6.82
C LEU A 321 13.12 -0.32 6.62
N ALA A 322 12.36 -0.64 7.66
CA ALA A 322 11.31 -1.65 7.62
C ALA A 322 10.16 -1.27 6.68
N SER A 323 9.90 0.03 6.46
CA SER A 323 8.85 0.45 5.54
C SER A 323 9.11 0.05 4.09
N ASN A 324 10.38 -0.06 3.68
CA ASN A 324 10.75 -0.42 2.31
C ASN A 324 10.66 -1.93 2.02
N ILE A 325 10.46 -2.78 3.02
CA ILE A 325 10.34 -4.23 2.85
C ILE A 325 8.98 -4.62 2.25
N SER A 326 7.92 -3.86 2.59
CA SER A 326 6.57 -4.18 2.14
C SER A 326 6.32 -3.70 0.70
N PRO A 327 5.85 -4.59 -0.19
CA PRO A 327 5.40 -4.19 -1.53
C PRO A 327 4.23 -3.21 -1.51
N MET A 328 3.38 -3.29 -0.48
CA MET A 328 2.28 -2.34 -0.29
C MET A 328 2.77 -0.91 -0.05
N THR A 329 3.87 -0.75 0.70
CA THR A 329 4.53 0.55 0.87
C THR A 329 5.01 1.11 -0.45
N MET A 330 5.60 0.27 -1.32
CA MET A 330 6.03 0.71 -2.65
C MET A 330 4.87 1.17 -3.52
N VAL A 331 3.75 0.44 -3.50
CA VAL A 331 2.54 0.85 -4.23
C VAL A 331 2.01 2.18 -3.71
N MET A 332 1.98 2.41 -2.40
CA MET A 332 1.60 3.70 -1.81
C MET A 332 2.52 4.85 -2.26
N ARG A 333 3.83 4.62 -2.27
CA ARG A 333 4.83 5.61 -2.71
C ARG A 333 4.66 5.97 -4.19
N ILE A 334 4.37 4.98 -5.04
CA ILE A 334 4.08 5.22 -6.46
C ILE A 334 2.81 6.06 -6.61
N PHE A 335 1.74 5.76 -5.87
CA PHE A 335 0.52 6.58 -5.87
C PHE A 335 0.76 8.01 -5.39
N SER A 336 1.70 8.22 -4.48
CA SER A 336 2.08 9.57 -4.02
C SER A 336 2.91 10.35 -5.06
N GLY A 337 3.24 9.76 -6.21
CA GLY A 337 4.06 10.38 -7.24
C GLY A 337 5.52 10.58 -6.83
N GLU A 338 5.99 9.81 -5.85
CA GLU A 338 7.35 9.88 -5.34
C GLU A 338 8.35 9.30 -6.34
N THR A 339 9.46 9.99 -6.58
CA THR A 339 10.55 9.46 -7.40
C THR A 339 11.36 8.45 -6.57
N ILE A 340 11.09 7.17 -6.77
CA ILE A 340 11.74 6.10 -6.03
C ILE A 340 13.01 5.68 -6.78
N PRO A 341 14.19 5.72 -6.14
CA PRO A 341 15.42 5.19 -6.75
C PRO A 341 15.26 3.72 -7.11
N PHE A 342 15.75 3.32 -8.29
CA PHE A 342 15.57 1.97 -8.83
C PHE A 342 16.02 0.86 -7.88
N TRP A 343 17.09 1.05 -7.12
CA TRP A 343 17.60 0.08 -6.17
C TRP A 343 16.65 -0.22 -4.99
N GLN A 344 15.76 0.73 -4.62
CA GLN A 344 14.78 0.51 -3.55
C GLN A 344 13.69 -0.50 -3.92
N TYR A 345 13.41 -0.67 -5.22
CA TYR A 345 12.46 -1.70 -5.67
C TYR A 345 13.00 -3.12 -5.46
N PHE A 346 14.33 -3.30 -5.43
CA PHE A 346 14.92 -4.62 -5.19
C PHE A 346 14.62 -5.17 -3.80
N ILE A 347 14.49 -4.32 -2.77
CA ILE A 347 14.28 -4.76 -1.39
C ILE A 347 12.97 -5.58 -1.27
N PRO A 348 11.78 -5.06 -1.60
CA PRO A 348 10.55 -5.84 -1.53
C PRO A 348 10.52 -7.00 -2.52
N ILE A 349 11.08 -6.83 -3.73
CA ILE A 349 11.11 -7.89 -4.74
C ILE A 349 11.94 -9.08 -4.26
N VAL A 350 13.14 -8.85 -3.75
CA VAL A 350 14.01 -9.91 -3.19
C VAL A 350 13.32 -10.59 -2.01
N PHE A 351 12.70 -9.81 -1.11
CA PHE A 351 11.95 -10.36 0.02
C PHE A 351 10.81 -11.27 -0.46
N ILE A 352 10.00 -10.82 -1.43
CA ILE A 352 8.91 -11.61 -2.02
C ILE A 352 9.46 -12.92 -2.60
N PHE A 353 10.52 -12.86 -3.42
CA PHE A 353 11.09 -14.06 -4.03
C PHE A 353 11.66 -15.04 -3.01
N LEU A 354 12.34 -14.56 -1.96
CA LEU A 354 12.85 -15.41 -0.88
C LEU A 354 11.71 -16.14 -0.16
N VAL A 355 10.64 -15.42 0.19
CA VAL A 355 9.47 -16.02 0.85
C VAL A 355 8.76 -16.98 -0.10
N THR A 356 8.65 -16.65 -1.38
CA THR A 356 8.04 -17.51 -2.41
C THR A 356 8.82 -18.84 -2.55
N ILE A 357 10.12 -18.75 -2.72
CA ILE A 357 10.98 -19.96 -2.85
C ILE A 357 10.85 -20.82 -1.59
N LEU A 358 10.89 -20.23 -0.40
CA LEU A 358 10.76 -20.94 0.86
C LEU A 358 9.40 -21.63 0.99
N THR A 359 8.32 -20.91 0.73
CA THR A 359 6.95 -21.43 0.87
C THR A 359 6.67 -22.53 -0.17
N TYR A 360 7.13 -22.36 -1.42
CA TYR A 360 6.95 -23.37 -2.46
C TYR A 360 7.79 -24.63 -2.17
N TRP A 361 9.01 -24.45 -1.72
CA TRP A 361 9.86 -25.59 -1.32
C TRP A 361 9.20 -26.41 -0.19
N ILE A 362 8.67 -25.75 0.85
CA ILE A 362 7.93 -26.41 1.93
C ILE A 362 6.67 -27.10 1.38
N SER A 363 5.90 -26.43 0.52
CA SER A 363 4.69 -26.98 -0.08
C SER A 363 4.97 -28.26 -0.85
N ILE A 364 5.99 -28.26 -1.71
CA ILE A 364 6.40 -29.44 -2.50
C ILE A 364 6.79 -30.59 -1.58
N LYS A 365 7.60 -30.30 -0.57
CA LYS A 365 8.03 -31.30 0.43
C LYS A 365 6.86 -31.92 1.20
N LEU A 366 5.83 -31.13 1.51
CA LEU A 366 4.62 -31.63 2.16
C LEU A 366 3.81 -32.56 1.25
N PHE A 367 3.73 -32.23 -0.03
CA PHE A 367 3.01 -33.04 -1.02
C PHE A 367 3.72 -34.36 -1.38
N GLU A 368 5.04 -34.42 -1.25
CA GLU A 368 5.83 -35.66 -1.43
C GLU A 368 5.67 -36.65 -0.30
N ARG A 369 4.99 -36.29 0.80
CA ARG A 369 4.83 -37.12 1.99
C ARG A 369 3.52 -37.87 2.01
N ASP A 370 3.58 -39.17 1.90
CA ASP A 370 2.41 -40.06 1.93
C ASP A 370 1.67 -40.02 3.28
N ASP A 371 2.40 -39.78 4.40
CA ASP A 371 1.82 -39.73 5.74
C ASP A 371 0.89 -38.48 5.92
N ILE A 372 1.09 -37.43 5.16
CA ILE A 372 0.24 -36.23 5.18
C ILE A 372 -1.06 -36.43 4.37
N PHE A 373 -0.97 -37.21 3.27
CA PHE A 373 -2.11 -37.46 2.41
C PHE A 373 -2.97 -38.64 2.89
N PHE A 374 -2.33 -39.73 3.30
CA PHE A 374 -3.01 -41.02 3.53
C PHE A 374 -2.85 -41.54 4.98
N GLY A 375 -1.91 -41.00 5.76
CA GLY A 375 -1.55 -41.49 7.07
C GLY A 375 -1.89 -40.60 8.27
N PRO A 376 -1.51 -41.04 9.48
CA PRO A 376 -1.54 -40.22 10.67
C PRO A 376 -0.45 -39.15 10.55
N ARG A 377 -0.84 -37.91 10.29
CA ARG A 377 0.11 -36.79 10.10
C ARG A 377 0.93 -36.51 11.37
N PRO A 378 2.19 -36.15 11.22
CA PRO A 378 3.04 -35.76 12.33
C PRO A 378 2.58 -34.43 12.95
N ARG A 379 2.91 -34.24 14.25
CA ARG A 379 2.68 -32.92 14.89
C ARG A 379 3.51 -31.85 14.21
N LEU A 380 2.98 -30.62 14.11
CA LEU A 380 3.64 -29.49 13.44
C LEU A 380 5.10 -29.27 13.86
N ILE A 381 5.38 -29.34 15.18
CA ILE A 381 6.73 -29.17 15.72
C ILE A 381 7.69 -30.24 15.19
N ARG A 382 7.25 -31.53 15.18
CA ARG A 382 8.04 -32.63 14.66
C ARG A 382 8.30 -32.51 13.16
N LEU A 383 7.26 -32.09 12.41
CA LEU A 383 7.34 -31.86 10.97
C LEU A 383 8.35 -30.75 10.66
N PHE A 384 8.31 -29.64 11.41
CA PHE A 384 9.25 -28.54 11.25
C PHE A 384 10.71 -28.98 11.55
N LEU A 385 10.91 -29.74 12.61
CA LEU A 385 12.23 -30.30 12.94
C LEU A 385 12.74 -31.32 11.90
N GLU A 386 11.85 -32.09 11.30
CA GLU A 386 12.20 -33.03 10.23
C GLU A 386 12.54 -32.31 8.92
N LEU A 387 11.83 -31.23 8.58
CA LEU A 387 12.14 -30.40 7.42
C LEU A 387 13.49 -29.67 7.54
N ILE A 388 13.86 -29.20 8.74
CA ILE A 388 15.14 -28.52 8.97
C ILE A 388 16.29 -29.53 9.06
N ARG A 389 16.06 -30.72 9.62
CA ARG A 389 17.12 -31.71 9.92
C ARG A 389 17.61 -32.53 8.73
N PHE A 390 17.28 -32.23 7.49
CA PHE A 390 17.80 -32.93 6.29
C PHE A 390 18.03 -34.46 6.46
N LYS A 391 17.41 -35.09 7.42
CA LYS A 391 17.58 -36.53 7.64
C LYS A 391 16.61 -37.28 6.74
N LYS A 392 17.16 -37.74 5.62
CA LYS A 392 16.65 -38.82 4.80
C LYS A 392 16.20 -39.98 5.70
N ASN A 393 14.95 -40.07 6.03
CA ASN A 393 14.38 -41.34 6.43
C ASN A 393 13.99 -42.08 5.14
N VAL A 394 14.99 -42.78 4.60
CA VAL A 394 14.76 -43.95 3.77
C VAL A 394 14.28 -45.05 4.73
N LYS A 395 13.00 -45.33 4.70
CA LYS A 395 12.41 -46.67 4.64
C LYS A 395 10.91 -46.56 4.76
#